data_04634c15af1f0ff32e5cce42470c5bbf
#
_entry.id   04634c15af1f0ff32e5cce42470c5bbf
#
_cell.length_a   1.000
_cell.length_b   1.000
_cell.length_c   1.000
_cell.angle_alpha   90.00
_cell.angle_beta   90.00
_cell.angle_gamma   90.00
#
_symmetry.space_group_name_H-M   'P 1'
#
loop_
_entity.id
_entity.type
_entity.pdbx_description
1 polymer ?
#
loop_
_entity_poly.entity_id
_entity_poly.type
_entity_poly.pdbx_seq_one_letter_code
_entity_poly.pdbx_strand_id
1 'polypeptide(L)'
;MPRRRIVAKREILPDPKYHNQTVAKFINHVMVSGKKSVAEHIVYGALSRLEDKDHADAVEVFEKALEAVAPFVEVKSRRVGGATYQVPVEVRPSRRNALAMRWLVESARKRGEKSMAARLAGELGDAAEGRGTAVKKREDTHRMAEANKMFSHYRF
;
A
#
# COMPACT_ATOMS: atom_id res chain seq x y z
N MET A 1 -21.20 18.38 5.86
CA MET A 1 -19.76 18.51 6.28
C MET A 1 -19.69 19.43 7.48
N PRO A 2 -19.06 19.02 8.58
CA PRO A 2 -18.92 19.89 9.75
C PRO A 2 -17.96 21.04 9.42
N ARG A 3 -18.45 22.27 9.48
CA ARG A 3 -17.65 23.48 9.22
C ARG A 3 -16.65 23.82 10.32
N ARG A 4 -16.92 23.36 11.56
CA ARG A 4 -16.21 23.78 12.79
C ARG A 4 -15.57 22.64 13.57
N ARG A 5 -15.69 21.38 13.10
CA ARG A 5 -15.15 20.19 13.79
C ARG A 5 -14.25 19.42 12.87
N ILE A 6 -13.04 19.12 13.33
CA ILE A 6 -12.20 18.10 12.73
C ILE A 6 -12.70 16.76 13.28
N VAL A 7 -13.13 15.86 12.39
CA VAL A 7 -13.56 14.52 12.78
C VAL A 7 -12.35 13.76 13.33
N ALA A 8 -12.46 13.25 14.55
CA ALA A 8 -11.42 12.44 15.17
C ALA A 8 -11.17 11.19 14.32
N LYS A 9 -9.90 10.83 14.13
CA LYS A 9 -9.54 9.57 13.46
C LYS A 9 -9.90 8.41 14.39
N ARG A 10 -10.57 7.39 13.85
CA ARG A 10 -10.84 6.16 14.59
C ARG A 10 -9.52 5.45 14.87
N GLU A 11 -9.32 5.05 16.11
CA GLU A 11 -8.22 4.18 16.51
C GLU A 11 -8.49 2.77 16.00
N ILE A 12 -7.46 2.15 15.45
CA ILE A 12 -7.51 0.77 14.98
C ILE A 12 -6.80 -0.07 16.03
N LEU A 13 -7.51 -1.02 16.62
CA LEU A 13 -6.93 -1.99 17.53
C LEU A 13 -5.92 -2.88 16.79
N PRO A 14 -4.84 -3.31 17.45
CA PRO A 14 -3.90 -4.25 16.86
C PRO A 14 -4.58 -5.58 16.53
N ASP A 15 -4.01 -6.31 15.61
CA ASP A 15 -4.49 -7.62 15.19
C ASP A 15 -4.36 -8.65 16.34
N PRO A 16 -5.37 -9.51 16.58
CA PRO A 16 -5.34 -10.47 17.67
C PRO A 16 -4.29 -11.58 17.51
N LYS A 17 -3.89 -11.92 16.28
CA LYS A 17 -2.93 -13.00 16.01
C LYS A 17 -1.47 -12.53 16.07
N TYR A 18 -1.16 -11.40 15.43
CA TYR A 18 0.20 -10.87 15.33
C TYR A 18 0.44 -9.63 16.20
N HIS A 19 -0.56 -9.15 16.90
CA HIS A 19 -0.52 -7.95 17.75
C HIS A 19 0.03 -6.69 17.05
N ASN A 20 -0.10 -6.64 15.72
CA ASN A 20 0.44 -5.57 14.88
C ASN A 20 -0.69 -4.70 14.30
N GLN A 21 -0.60 -3.39 14.54
CA GLN A 21 -1.59 -2.41 14.04
C GLN A 21 -1.54 -2.26 12.51
N THR A 22 -0.37 -2.46 11.90
CA THR A 22 -0.20 -2.36 10.45
C THR A 22 -0.90 -3.51 9.73
N VAL A 23 -0.82 -4.72 10.30
CA VAL A 23 -1.56 -5.90 9.82
C VAL A 23 -3.07 -5.66 9.92
N ALA A 24 -3.56 -5.12 11.03
CA ALA A 24 -4.98 -4.79 11.19
C ALA A 24 -5.46 -3.77 10.15
N LYS A 25 -4.65 -2.75 9.83
CA LYS A 25 -4.93 -1.80 8.74
C LYS A 25 -4.94 -2.48 7.38
N PHE A 26 -4.00 -3.40 7.14
CA PHE A 26 -3.92 -4.12 5.88
C PHE A 26 -5.14 -5.02 5.63
N ILE A 27 -5.64 -5.70 6.66
CA ILE A 27 -6.90 -6.46 6.61
C ILE A 27 -8.06 -5.57 6.12
N ASN A 28 -8.14 -4.34 6.63
CA ASN A 28 -9.16 -3.38 6.19
C ASN A 28 -8.99 -2.96 4.71
N HIS A 29 -7.77 -2.93 4.18
CA HIS A 29 -7.52 -2.67 2.75
C HIS A 29 -7.87 -3.86 1.84
N VAL A 30 -7.70 -5.08 2.33
CA VAL A 30 -8.07 -6.31 1.59
C VAL A 30 -9.59 -6.51 1.59
N MET A 31 -10.28 -6.06 2.64
CA MET A 31 -11.71 -6.24 2.83
C MET A 31 -12.54 -5.67 1.68
N VAL A 32 -13.54 -6.43 1.23
CA VAL A 32 -14.54 -6.03 0.23
C VAL A 32 -15.93 -6.20 0.83
N SER A 33 -16.80 -5.21 0.62
CA SER A 33 -18.21 -5.23 1.07
C SER A 33 -18.40 -5.53 2.57
N GLY A 34 -17.45 -5.10 3.41
CA GLY A 34 -17.51 -5.28 4.86
C GLY A 34 -17.26 -6.72 5.35
N LYS A 35 -16.87 -7.66 4.49
CA LYS A 35 -16.59 -9.06 4.84
C LYS A 35 -15.22 -9.20 5.52
N LYS A 36 -15.12 -8.77 6.78
CA LYS A 36 -13.86 -8.70 7.51
C LYS A 36 -13.26 -10.08 7.79
N SER A 37 -14.07 -11.06 8.20
CA SER A 37 -13.60 -12.41 8.49
C SER A 37 -12.94 -13.09 7.27
N VAL A 38 -13.47 -12.85 6.07
CA VAL A 38 -12.87 -13.34 4.83
C VAL A 38 -11.51 -12.66 4.57
N ALA A 39 -11.41 -11.36 4.81
CA ALA A 39 -10.16 -10.62 4.66
C ALA A 39 -9.09 -11.08 5.68
N GLU A 40 -9.48 -11.35 6.93
CA GLU A 40 -8.61 -11.93 7.95
C GLU A 40 -8.07 -13.29 7.51
N HIS A 41 -8.95 -14.17 7.05
CA HIS A 41 -8.54 -15.49 6.56
C HIS A 41 -7.56 -15.41 5.38
N ILE A 42 -7.77 -14.48 4.46
CA ILE A 42 -6.85 -14.24 3.32
C ILE A 42 -5.49 -13.77 3.81
N VAL A 43 -5.46 -12.77 4.68
CA VAL A 43 -4.20 -12.17 5.17
C VAL A 43 -3.43 -13.17 6.03
N TYR A 44 -4.09 -13.86 6.97
CA TYR A 44 -3.44 -14.89 7.78
C TYR A 44 -2.92 -16.05 6.94
N GLY A 45 -3.71 -16.50 5.96
CA GLY A 45 -3.26 -17.54 5.04
C GLY A 45 -2.10 -17.12 4.13
N ALA A 46 -1.99 -15.81 3.84
CA ALA A 46 -0.84 -15.27 3.11
C ALA A 46 0.42 -15.22 3.98
N LEU A 47 0.29 -14.72 5.21
CA LEU A 47 1.40 -14.63 6.16
C LEU A 47 1.94 -16.02 6.54
N SER A 48 1.07 -16.99 6.87
CA SER A 48 1.51 -18.38 7.13
C SER A 48 2.29 -18.97 5.96
N ARG A 49 1.91 -18.70 4.72
CA ARG A 49 2.65 -19.18 3.54
C ARG A 49 4.03 -18.55 3.38
N LEU A 50 4.22 -17.32 3.87
CA LEU A 50 5.54 -16.66 3.90
C LEU A 50 6.43 -17.29 4.98
N GLU A 51 5.87 -17.58 6.17
CA GLU A 51 6.56 -18.31 7.24
C GLU A 51 7.05 -19.68 6.76
N ASP A 52 6.17 -20.46 6.10
CA ASP A 52 6.49 -21.79 5.58
C ASP A 52 7.59 -21.76 4.50
N LYS A 53 7.63 -20.69 3.68
CA LYS A 53 8.56 -20.59 2.55
C LYS A 53 9.97 -20.14 2.96
N ASP A 54 10.04 -19.11 3.80
CA ASP A 54 11.30 -18.41 4.06
C ASP A 54 11.85 -18.69 5.47
N HIS A 55 11.12 -19.43 6.34
CA HIS A 55 11.42 -19.63 7.77
C HIS A 55 11.69 -18.30 8.51
N ALA A 56 11.22 -17.18 7.97
CA ALA A 56 11.38 -15.86 8.50
C ALA A 56 10.08 -15.41 9.19
N ASP A 57 10.19 -14.42 10.08
CA ASP A 57 9.00 -13.79 10.68
C ASP A 57 8.16 -13.14 9.56
N ALA A 58 6.95 -13.65 9.35
CA ALA A 58 6.03 -13.15 8.33
C ALA A 58 5.73 -11.66 8.49
N VAL A 59 5.73 -11.14 9.71
CA VAL A 59 5.50 -9.72 9.98
C VAL A 59 6.69 -8.89 9.50
N GLU A 60 7.92 -9.38 9.68
CA GLU A 60 9.12 -8.72 9.20
C GLU A 60 9.14 -8.66 7.65
N VAL A 61 8.82 -9.78 7.00
CA VAL A 61 8.71 -9.82 5.52
C VAL A 61 7.62 -8.88 5.02
N PHE A 62 6.48 -8.81 5.71
CA PHE A 62 5.40 -7.89 5.38
C PHE A 62 5.81 -6.43 5.53
N GLU A 63 6.52 -6.07 6.59
CA GLU A 63 7.02 -4.71 6.80
C GLU A 63 8.07 -4.31 5.77
N LYS A 64 9.00 -5.21 5.42
CA LYS A 64 9.94 -5.02 4.31
C LYS A 64 9.23 -4.80 2.97
N ALA A 65 8.19 -5.59 2.69
CA ALA A 65 7.39 -5.42 1.48
C ALA A 65 6.68 -4.06 1.43
N LEU A 66 6.11 -3.61 2.56
CA LEU A 66 5.49 -2.29 2.66
C LEU A 66 6.49 -1.17 2.42
N GLU A 67 7.66 -1.25 3.03
CA GLU A 67 8.73 -0.25 2.86
C GLU A 67 9.22 -0.20 1.42
N ALA A 68 9.42 -1.37 0.79
CA ALA A 68 9.83 -1.48 -0.60
C ALA A 68 8.83 -0.86 -1.58
N VAL A 69 7.53 -0.88 -1.27
CA VAL A 69 6.47 -0.33 -2.14
C VAL A 69 6.09 1.11 -1.78
N ALA A 70 6.42 1.58 -0.58
CA ALA A 70 6.00 2.90 -0.10
C ALA A 70 6.66 4.05 -0.90
N PRO A 71 5.87 4.90 -1.60
CA PRO A 71 6.41 5.99 -2.41
C PRO A 71 6.79 7.19 -1.53
N PHE A 72 7.89 7.87 -1.88
CA PHE A 72 8.28 9.15 -1.26
C PHE A 72 7.60 10.35 -1.93
N VAL A 73 7.29 10.23 -3.23
CA VAL A 73 6.73 11.29 -4.06
C VAL A 73 5.54 10.75 -4.82
N GLU A 74 4.51 11.56 -4.97
CA GLU A 74 3.38 11.30 -5.87
C GLU A 74 3.18 12.49 -6.81
N VAL A 75 2.46 12.27 -7.90
CA VAL A 75 2.14 13.34 -8.86
C VAL A 75 0.68 13.73 -8.70
N LYS A 76 0.42 15.02 -8.54
CA LYS A 76 -0.94 15.58 -8.45
C LYS A 76 -1.20 16.50 -9.63
N SER A 77 -2.35 16.33 -10.26
CA SER A 77 -2.81 17.22 -11.33
C SER A 77 -3.23 18.56 -10.76
N ARG A 78 -2.70 19.65 -11.32
CA ARG A 78 -3.09 21.02 -10.99
C ARG A 78 -3.41 21.79 -12.26
N ARG A 79 -4.52 22.53 -12.24
CA ARG A 79 -4.90 23.38 -13.36
C ARG A 79 -4.40 24.80 -13.12
N VAL A 80 -3.58 25.32 -14.02
CA VAL A 80 -3.03 26.68 -13.98
C VAL A 80 -3.21 27.32 -15.35
N GLY A 81 -3.89 28.46 -15.41
CA GLY A 81 -4.08 29.20 -16.67
C GLY A 81 -4.76 28.40 -17.79
N GLY A 82 -5.66 27.45 -17.43
CA GLY A 82 -6.35 26.60 -18.41
C GLY A 82 -5.61 25.31 -18.81
N ALA A 83 -4.32 25.18 -18.55
CA ALA A 83 -3.55 23.95 -18.73
C ALA A 83 -3.49 23.11 -17.46
N THR A 84 -3.46 21.77 -17.61
CA THR A 84 -3.33 20.84 -16.48
C THR A 84 -1.89 20.37 -16.40
N TYR A 85 -1.24 20.63 -15.28
CA TYR A 85 0.13 20.22 -14.98
C TYR A 85 0.15 19.11 -13.96
N GLN A 86 1.09 18.17 -14.13
CA GLN A 86 1.38 17.11 -13.20
C GLN A 86 2.47 17.60 -12.23
N VAL A 87 2.07 17.94 -11.00
CA VAL A 87 2.99 18.52 -10.01
C VAL A 87 3.47 17.45 -9.03
N PRO A 88 4.78 17.22 -8.90
CA PRO A 88 5.32 16.29 -7.91
C PRO A 88 5.17 16.86 -6.49
N VAL A 89 4.67 16.02 -5.58
CA VAL A 89 4.43 16.39 -4.17
C VAL A 89 4.94 15.28 -3.27
N GLU A 90 5.61 15.64 -2.18
CA GLU A 90 6.03 14.69 -1.16
C GLU A 90 4.83 14.03 -0.48
N VAL A 91 4.94 12.73 -0.21
CA VAL A 91 3.89 11.94 0.41
C VAL A 91 4.08 11.90 1.93
N ARG A 92 3.06 12.27 2.68
CA ARG A 92 3.07 12.17 4.16
C ARG A 92 3.22 10.70 4.60
N PRO A 93 3.90 10.40 5.72
CA PRO A 93 4.15 9.02 6.16
C PRO A 93 2.89 8.14 6.27
N SER A 94 1.80 8.68 6.83
CA SER A 94 0.54 7.94 6.93
C SER A 94 -0.07 7.60 5.57
N ARG A 95 0.12 8.46 4.56
CA ARG A 95 -0.36 8.22 3.20
C ARG A 95 0.56 7.26 2.43
N ARG A 96 1.89 7.28 2.70
CA ARG A 96 2.84 6.34 2.11
C ARG A 96 2.40 4.90 2.38
N ASN A 97 2.14 4.58 3.64
CA ASN A 97 1.70 3.23 4.03
C ASN A 97 0.36 2.86 3.39
N ALA A 98 -0.60 3.79 3.35
CA ALA A 98 -1.89 3.54 2.72
C ALA A 98 -1.78 3.29 1.20
N LEU A 99 -0.89 4.01 0.51
CA LEU A 99 -0.62 3.78 -0.91
C LEU A 99 0.07 2.43 -1.14
N ALA A 100 1.08 2.09 -0.33
CA ALA A 100 1.75 0.80 -0.40
C ALA A 100 0.78 -0.37 -0.22
N MET A 101 -0.06 -0.33 0.82
CA MET A 101 -1.09 -1.35 1.06
C MET A 101 -2.05 -1.49 -0.12
N ARG A 102 -2.52 -0.38 -0.67
CA ARG A 102 -3.42 -0.37 -1.82
C ARG A 102 -2.76 -0.98 -3.05
N TRP A 103 -1.54 -0.59 -3.37
CA TRP A 103 -0.82 -1.10 -4.53
C TRP A 103 -0.50 -2.58 -4.42
N LEU A 104 -0.13 -3.06 -3.24
CA LEU A 104 0.05 -4.49 -2.98
C LEU A 104 -1.24 -5.28 -3.24
N VAL A 105 -2.36 -4.81 -2.70
CA VAL A 105 -3.66 -5.49 -2.90
C VAL A 105 -4.09 -5.46 -4.37
N GLU A 106 -3.96 -4.32 -5.05
CA GLU A 106 -4.29 -4.20 -6.48
C GLU A 106 -3.40 -5.11 -7.34
N SER A 107 -2.11 -5.18 -7.04
CA SER A 107 -1.14 -6.03 -7.76
C SER A 107 -1.42 -7.51 -7.50
N ALA A 108 -1.65 -7.90 -6.25
CA ALA A 108 -2.01 -9.27 -5.89
C ALA A 108 -3.29 -9.74 -6.61
N ARG A 109 -4.31 -8.88 -6.73
CA ARG A 109 -5.55 -9.22 -7.45
C ARG A 109 -5.34 -9.55 -8.93
N LYS A 110 -4.28 -9.03 -9.56
CA LYS A 110 -3.96 -9.25 -10.97
C LYS A 110 -3.12 -10.52 -11.22
N ARG A 111 -2.63 -11.15 -10.16
CA ARG A 111 -1.83 -12.38 -10.27
C ARG A 111 -2.68 -13.59 -10.69
N GLY A 112 -2.04 -14.61 -11.22
CA GLY A 112 -2.69 -15.79 -11.78
C GLY A 112 -2.91 -16.97 -10.83
N GLU A 113 -2.44 -16.90 -9.57
CA GLU A 113 -2.58 -17.99 -8.60
C GLU A 113 -4.06 -18.24 -8.24
N LYS A 114 -4.40 -19.47 -7.87
CA LYS A 114 -5.80 -19.91 -7.65
C LYS A 114 -6.51 -19.14 -6.52
N SER A 115 -5.84 -18.93 -5.38
CA SER A 115 -6.46 -18.29 -4.21
C SER A 115 -5.88 -16.89 -3.96
N MET A 116 -6.70 -16.00 -3.39
CA MET A 116 -6.24 -14.65 -3.04
C MET A 116 -5.12 -14.68 -1.99
N ALA A 117 -5.13 -15.63 -1.06
CA ALA A 117 -4.05 -15.81 -0.09
C ALA A 117 -2.72 -16.18 -0.77
N ALA A 118 -2.75 -17.04 -1.81
CA ALA A 118 -1.54 -17.38 -2.58
C ALA A 118 -1.03 -16.18 -3.40
N ARG A 119 -1.95 -15.44 -4.05
CA ARG A 119 -1.62 -14.22 -4.80
C ARG A 119 -0.97 -13.17 -3.91
N LEU A 120 -1.53 -12.98 -2.71
CA LEU A 120 -1.03 -11.99 -1.76
C LEU A 120 0.33 -12.40 -1.20
N ALA A 121 0.52 -13.68 -0.83
CA ALA A 121 1.82 -14.20 -0.40
C ALA A 121 2.89 -14.05 -1.49
N GLY A 122 2.55 -14.38 -2.74
CA GLY A 122 3.46 -14.20 -3.87
C GLY A 122 3.86 -12.74 -4.08
N GLU A 123 2.91 -11.80 -4.04
CA GLU A 123 3.22 -10.37 -4.22
C GLU A 123 4.03 -9.79 -3.06
N LEU A 124 3.72 -10.19 -1.81
CA LEU A 124 4.48 -9.76 -0.63
C LEU A 124 5.93 -10.29 -0.66
N GLY A 125 6.12 -11.56 -1.00
CA GLY A 125 7.46 -12.14 -1.15
C GLY A 125 8.27 -11.43 -2.25
N ASP A 126 7.68 -11.26 -3.45
CA ASP A 126 8.34 -10.54 -4.55
C ASP A 126 8.67 -9.09 -4.16
N ALA A 127 7.76 -8.41 -3.46
CA ALA A 127 7.96 -7.03 -3.02
C ALA A 127 9.08 -6.91 -1.96
N ALA A 128 9.17 -7.85 -1.01
CA ALA A 128 10.24 -7.89 -0.01
C ALA A 128 11.62 -8.07 -0.64
N GLU A 129 11.69 -8.76 -1.79
CA GLU A 129 12.90 -8.91 -2.60
C GLU A 129 13.12 -7.75 -3.60
N GLY A 130 12.32 -6.70 -3.54
CA GLY A 130 12.41 -5.55 -4.44
C GLY A 130 11.89 -5.82 -5.87
N ARG A 131 11.11 -6.87 -6.05
CA ARG A 131 10.51 -7.26 -7.33
C ARG A 131 8.98 -7.13 -7.28
N GLY A 132 8.31 -7.43 -8.38
CA GLY A 132 6.86 -7.46 -8.46
C GLY A 132 6.22 -6.21 -9.04
N THR A 133 4.92 -6.32 -9.30
CA THR A 133 4.15 -5.26 -9.98
C THR A 133 3.89 -4.06 -9.09
N ALA A 134 3.80 -4.24 -7.78
CA ALA A 134 3.64 -3.15 -6.81
C ALA A 134 4.90 -2.29 -6.73
N VAL A 135 6.09 -2.90 -6.71
CA VAL A 135 7.39 -2.19 -6.73
C VAL A 135 7.54 -1.42 -8.04
N LYS A 136 7.22 -2.06 -9.18
CA LYS A 136 7.25 -1.38 -10.50
C LYS A 136 6.33 -0.16 -10.51
N LYS A 137 5.14 -0.24 -9.92
CA LYS A 137 4.22 0.90 -9.82
C LYS A 137 4.81 2.05 -9.00
N ARG A 138 5.56 1.78 -7.93
CA ARG A 138 6.31 2.80 -7.19
C ARG A 138 7.36 3.46 -8.09
N GLU A 139 8.16 2.66 -8.80
CA GLU A 139 9.20 3.15 -9.70
C GLU A 139 8.64 4.03 -10.82
N ASP A 140 7.55 3.60 -11.44
CA ASP A 140 6.87 4.39 -12.48
C ASP A 140 6.34 5.72 -11.92
N THR A 141 5.81 5.72 -10.69
CA THR A 141 5.37 6.94 -10.01
C THR A 141 6.53 7.88 -9.73
N HIS A 142 7.66 7.36 -9.25
CA HIS A 142 8.87 8.15 -9.03
C HIS A 142 9.45 8.69 -10.34
N ARG A 143 9.46 7.90 -11.41
CA ARG A 143 9.89 8.31 -12.75
C ARG A 143 9.01 9.44 -13.30
N MET A 144 7.69 9.33 -13.14
CA MET A 144 6.78 10.41 -13.52
C MET A 144 7.02 11.68 -12.71
N ALA A 145 7.28 11.56 -11.41
CA ALA A 145 7.59 12.70 -10.55
C ALA A 145 8.91 13.38 -10.96
N GLU A 146 9.93 12.61 -11.31
CA GLU A 146 11.22 13.13 -11.80
C GLU A 146 11.06 13.85 -13.15
N ALA A 147 10.33 13.26 -14.10
CA ALA A 147 10.05 13.88 -15.38
C ALA A 147 9.30 15.22 -15.26
N ASN A 148 8.47 15.36 -14.24
CA ASN A 148 7.69 16.57 -13.97
C ASN A 148 8.32 17.51 -12.92
N LYS A 149 9.59 17.28 -12.55
CA LYS A 149 10.30 18.04 -11.52
C LYS A 149 10.34 19.55 -11.78
N MET A 150 10.39 19.95 -13.04
CA MET A 150 10.37 21.36 -13.45
C MET A 150 9.10 22.10 -13.00
N PHE A 151 7.98 21.38 -12.77
CA PHE A 151 6.72 21.96 -12.29
C PHE A 151 6.60 21.99 -10.76
N SER A 152 7.65 21.63 -10.03
CA SER A 152 7.65 21.57 -8.55
C SER A 152 7.36 22.92 -7.89
N HIS A 153 7.66 24.04 -8.56
CA HIS A 153 7.38 25.39 -8.09
C HIS A 153 5.87 25.73 -8.08
N TYR A 154 5.01 24.93 -8.73
CA TYR A 154 3.56 25.06 -8.63
C TYR A 154 2.96 24.35 -7.40
N ARG A 155 3.78 24.00 -6.41
CA ARG A 155 3.31 23.42 -5.13
C ARG A 155 2.38 24.40 -4.38
N PHE A 156 1.53 23.81 -3.57
CA PHE A 156 0.70 24.54 -2.61
C PHE A 156 1.42 24.71 -1.30
#